data_7bef67279e4f24ef3b0ae2282e9a8e3c
#
_entry.id   7bef67279e4f24ef3b0ae2282e9a8e3c
#
_cell.length_a   1.000
_cell.length_b   1.000
_cell.length_c   1.000
_cell.angle_alpha   90.00
_cell.angle_beta   90.00
_cell.angle_gamma   90.00
#
_symmetry.space_group_name_H-M   'P 1'
#
loop_
_entity.id
_entity.type
_entity.pdbx_description
1 polymer ?
#
loop_
_entity_poly.entity_id
_entity_poly.type
_entity_poly.pdbx_seq_one_letter_code
_entity_poly.pdbx_strand_id
1 'polypeptide(L)'
;MKIFRPVKTEDKLDLVLYNSSVKNPRAVIFLVHGMGEHAKRYEHVVEYFKNVNIASVAIDLRGHGNSEGQRGHMPSFDHMMNDLTLALAHVTHNYKGIPLFLYGHSMGGNLILNYLLRNADGAMGAIATGPYLRLGFDPPRWKVLLARLSANIYPSLSQPTGLERIALARSSQIIHEYENDPLVHDRMTASFFINIHQAGMNAIARSKELEIPLLLMHGSEDRLTSPEGTKDFH
;
A
#
# COMPACT_ATOMS: atom_id res chain seq x y z
N MET A 1 8.65 3.41 15.82
CA MET A 1 8.25 1.97 15.70
C MET A 1 9.46 1.06 15.90
N LYS A 2 9.27 -0.15 16.47
CA LYS A 2 10.34 -1.16 16.62
C LYS A 2 10.19 -2.24 15.55
N ILE A 3 11.32 -2.79 15.05
CA ILE A 3 11.29 -3.89 14.09
C ILE A 3 10.68 -5.12 14.76
N PHE A 4 9.68 -5.71 14.09
CA PHE A 4 9.17 -7.04 14.37
C PHE A 4 10.07 -8.10 13.72
N ARG A 5 9.85 -9.36 14.08
CA ARG A 5 10.52 -10.46 13.40
C ARG A 5 10.15 -10.45 11.92
N PRO A 6 11.10 -10.56 10.98
CA PRO A 6 10.78 -10.61 9.55
C PRO A 6 9.83 -11.77 9.24
N VAL A 7 8.92 -11.53 8.30
CA VAL A 7 8.02 -12.56 7.77
C VAL A 7 8.59 -13.07 6.45
N LYS A 8 8.82 -14.36 6.35
CA LYS A 8 9.38 -14.98 5.15
C LYS A 8 8.27 -15.34 4.17
N THR A 9 8.38 -14.84 2.93
CA THR A 9 7.45 -15.14 1.83
C THR A 9 7.68 -16.54 1.25
N GLU A 10 6.75 -17.01 0.42
CA GLU A 10 6.88 -18.30 -0.29
C GLU A 10 8.10 -18.33 -1.22
N ASP A 11 8.41 -17.21 -1.86
CA ASP A 11 9.59 -17.02 -2.71
C ASP A 11 10.84 -16.61 -1.91
N LYS A 12 10.81 -16.81 -0.58
CA LYS A 12 11.94 -16.70 0.38
C LYS A 12 12.45 -15.29 0.65
N LEU A 13 11.71 -14.25 0.31
CA LEU A 13 12.05 -12.89 0.70
C LEU A 13 11.72 -12.64 2.17
N ASP A 14 12.53 -11.86 2.85
CA ASP A 14 12.27 -11.37 4.20
C ASP A 14 11.55 -10.01 4.12
N LEU A 15 10.29 -9.98 4.60
CA LEU A 15 9.51 -8.74 4.71
C LEU A 15 9.64 -8.18 6.13
N VAL A 16 9.92 -6.90 6.23
CA VAL A 16 10.09 -6.21 7.51
C VAL A 16 8.76 -5.63 7.98
N LEU A 17 8.37 -6.03 9.20
CA LEU A 17 7.25 -5.43 9.91
C LEU A 17 7.76 -4.58 11.06
N TYR A 18 7.07 -3.48 11.33
CA TYR A 18 7.32 -2.59 12.47
C TYR A 18 6.13 -2.61 13.41
N ASN A 19 6.39 -2.72 14.69
CA ASN A 19 5.36 -2.73 15.72
C ASN A 19 5.45 -1.49 16.61
N SER A 20 4.31 -0.90 16.91
CA SER A 20 4.09 0.10 17.95
C SER A 20 3.03 -0.42 18.90
N SER A 21 3.46 -1.18 19.92
CA SER A 21 2.58 -1.75 20.91
C SER A 21 2.18 -0.74 21.98
N VAL A 22 0.98 -0.92 22.52
CA VAL A 22 0.47 -0.25 23.72
C VAL A 22 -0.03 -1.28 24.72
N LYS A 23 -0.14 -0.91 25.99
CA LYS A 23 -0.66 -1.83 27.02
C LYS A 23 -2.18 -1.97 26.88
N ASN A 24 -2.68 -3.20 26.77
CA ASN A 24 -4.11 -3.50 26.61
C ASN A 24 -4.74 -2.69 25.47
N PRO A 25 -4.32 -2.87 24.21
CA PRO A 25 -4.84 -2.09 23.09
C PRO A 25 -6.33 -2.38 22.88
N ARG A 26 -7.11 -1.33 22.62
CA ARG A 26 -8.51 -1.46 22.25
C ARG A 26 -8.73 -1.90 20.80
N ALA A 27 -7.71 -1.73 19.96
CA ALA A 27 -7.66 -2.18 18.56
C ALA A 27 -6.21 -2.27 18.10
N VAL A 28 -5.99 -2.93 16.99
CA VAL A 28 -4.73 -2.91 16.24
C VAL A 28 -4.98 -2.46 14.81
N ILE A 29 -4.09 -1.61 14.28
CA ILE A 29 -4.11 -1.16 12.88
C ILE A 29 -2.96 -1.82 12.15
N PHE A 30 -3.25 -2.47 11.02
CA PHE A 30 -2.25 -2.92 10.06
C PHE A 30 -2.11 -1.87 8.95
N LEU A 31 -0.93 -1.26 8.82
CA LEU A 31 -0.64 -0.15 7.93
C LEU A 31 0.16 -0.60 6.71
N VAL A 32 -0.32 -0.24 5.52
CA VAL A 32 0.28 -0.52 4.22
C VAL A 32 0.57 0.80 3.50
N HIS A 33 1.85 1.04 3.20
CA HIS A 33 2.35 2.28 2.59
C HIS A 33 2.13 2.35 1.08
N GLY A 34 2.42 3.52 0.48
CA GLY A 34 2.32 3.79 -0.95
C GLY A 34 3.55 3.35 -1.76
N MET A 35 3.50 3.65 -3.07
CA MET A 35 4.57 3.31 -4.00
C MET A 35 5.83 4.12 -3.74
N GLY A 36 6.99 3.45 -3.77
CA GLY A 36 8.32 4.06 -3.67
C GLY A 36 8.70 4.53 -2.28
N GLU A 37 7.81 4.41 -1.28
CA GLU A 37 8.05 4.82 0.10
C GLU A 37 8.17 3.61 1.05
N HIS A 38 8.00 3.78 2.36
CA HIS A 38 8.15 2.74 3.37
C HIS A 38 7.36 3.05 4.66
N ALA A 39 7.20 2.03 5.51
CA ALA A 39 6.38 2.08 6.74
C ALA A 39 6.77 3.21 7.70
N LYS A 40 8.05 3.51 7.88
CA LYS A 40 8.49 4.52 8.85
C LYS A 40 8.05 5.94 8.52
N ARG A 41 7.70 6.24 7.27
CA ARG A 41 7.13 7.55 6.90
C ARG A 41 5.78 7.84 7.57
N TYR A 42 5.13 6.80 8.11
CA TYR A 42 3.86 6.88 8.84
C TYR A 42 4.02 6.93 10.36
N GLU A 43 5.22 7.20 10.89
CA GLU A 43 5.42 7.27 12.34
C GLU A 43 4.51 8.30 13.01
N HIS A 44 4.21 9.41 12.35
CA HIS A 44 3.27 10.42 12.85
C HIS A 44 1.83 9.89 12.99
N VAL A 45 1.36 9.06 12.04
CA VAL A 45 0.05 8.40 12.09
C VAL A 45 0.03 7.34 13.21
N VAL A 46 1.10 6.56 13.31
CA VAL A 46 1.26 5.53 14.34
C VAL A 46 1.28 6.13 15.74
N GLU A 47 1.97 7.26 15.93
CA GLU A 47 2.02 7.94 17.24
C GLU A 47 0.65 8.51 17.62
N TYR A 48 -0.13 9.01 16.65
CA TYR A 48 -1.50 9.42 16.87
C TYR A 48 -2.37 8.25 17.38
N PHE A 49 -2.30 7.10 16.74
CA PHE A 49 -3.03 5.90 17.17
C PHE A 49 -2.59 5.41 18.55
N LYS A 50 -1.30 5.45 18.84
CA LYS A 50 -0.74 5.10 20.14
C LYS A 50 -1.30 5.98 21.27
N ASN A 51 -1.45 7.28 21.02
CA ASN A 51 -2.01 8.23 21.99
C ASN A 51 -3.49 7.98 22.33
N VAL A 52 -4.21 7.27 21.48
CA VAL A 52 -5.60 6.83 21.71
C VAL A 52 -5.71 5.33 22.03
N ASN A 53 -4.61 4.74 22.53
CA ASN A 53 -4.50 3.34 22.95
C ASN A 53 -4.84 2.32 21.84
N ILE A 54 -4.41 2.59 20.63
CA ILE A 54 -4.49 1.68 19.48
C ILE A 54 -3.07 1.26 19.11
N ALA A 55 -2.82 -0.07 19.06
CA ALA A 55 -1.56 -0.61 18.57
C ALA A 55 -1.47 -0.48 17.04
N SER A 56 -0.26 -0.43 16.50
CA SER A 56 -0.06 -0.39 15.05
C SER A 56 1.03 -1.36 14.63
N VAL A 57 0.80 -2.07 13.54
CA VAL A 57 1.81 -2.85 12.82
C VAL A 57 1.88 -2.32 11.40
N ALA A 58 3.05 -1.92 10.96
CA ALA A 58 3.27 -1.42 9.60
C ALA A 58 4.24 -2.36 8.86
N ILE A 59 4.00 -2.57 7.57
CA ILE A 59 4.84 -3.41 6.72
C ILE A 59 5.66 -2.55 5.76
N ASP A 60 6.94 -2.89 5.57
CA ASP A 60 7.63 -2.55 4.33
C ASP A 60 7.28 -3.63 3.29
N LEU A 61 6.60 -3.25 2.21
CA LEU A 61 6.22 -4.16 1.14
C LEU A 61 7.45 -4.70 0.40
N ARG A 62 7.33 -5.84 -0.29
CA ARG A 62 8.41 -6.37 -1.15
C ARG A 62 8.98 -5.28 -2.05
N GLY A 63 10.30 -5.21 -2.14
CA GLY A 63 11.00 -4.21 -2.94
C GLY A 63 10.90 -2.78 -2.42
N HIS A 64 10.50 -2.58 -1.14
CA HIS A 64 10.39 -1.25 -0.51
C HIS A 64 11.06 -1.25 0.87
N GLY A 65 11.46 -0.06 1.31
CA GLY A 65 12.04 0.14 2.64
C GLY A 65 13.20 -0.82 2.93
N ASN A 66 13.12 -1.53 4.04
CA ASN A 66 14.10 -2.54 4.47
C ASN A 66 13.69 -3.97 4.10
N SER A 67 12.56 -4.18 3.44
CA SER A 67 12.18 -5.49 2.90
C SER A 67 13.00 -5.85 1.67
N GLU A 68 13.21 -7.16 1.50
CA GLU A 68 13.90 -7.70 0.34
C GLU A 68 13.06 -7.61 -0.94
N GLY A 69 13.68 -7.91 -2.06
CA GLY A 69 13.08 -7.88 -3.39
C GLY A 69 13.58 -6.72 -4.24
N GLN A 70 13.34 -6.83 -5.55
CA GLN A 70 13.74 -5.79 -6.50
C GLN A 70 12.88 -4.54 -6.31
N ARG A 71 13.51 -3.35 -6.25
CA ARG A 71 12.85 -2.06 -6.09
C ARG A 71 11.79 -1.83 -7.16
N GLY A 72 10.53 -1.59 -6.72
CA GLY A 72 9.41 -1.31 -7.59
C GLY A 72 9.03 -2.47 -8.52
N HIS A 73 9.31 -3.71 -8.13
CA HIS A 73 8.91 -4.91 -8.87
C HIS A 73 7.82 -5.68 -8.16
N MET A 74 6.86 -6.16 -8.93
CA MET A 74 5.79 -7.05 -8.52
C MET A 74 5.77 -8.22 -9.52
N PRO A 75 6.11 -9.43 -9.11
CA PRO A 75 6.05 -10.60 -9.99
C PRO A 75 4.63 -10.85 -10.50
N SER A 76 3.65 -10.81 -9.62
CA SER A 76 2.22 -10.77 -9.91
C SER A 76 1.45 -10.11 -8.77
N PHE A 77 0.20 -9.75 -9.01
CA PHE A 77 -0.67 -9.19 -7.96
C PHE A 77 -0.92 -10.20 -6.83
N ASP A 78 -0.96 -11.49 -7.15
CA ASP A 78 -1.16 -12.54 -6.14
C ASP A 78 0.02 -12.66 -5.17
N HIS A 79 1.26 -12.39 -5.59
CA HIS A 79 2.39 -12.30 -4.67
C HIS A 79 2.17 -11.21 -3.61
N MET A 80 1.65 -10.03 -4.01
CA MET A 80 1.34 -8.97 -3.05
C MET A 80 0.22 -9.37 -2.09
N MET A 81 -0.80 -10.06 -2.59
CA MET A 81 -1.91 -10.55 -1.75
C MET A 81 -1.44 -11.61 -0.76
N ASN A 82 -0.58 -12.54 -1.19
CA ASN A 82 0.02 -13.55 -0.32
C ASN A 82 0.91 -12.90 0.75
N ASP A 83 1.72 -11.90 0.39
CA ASP A 83 2.52 -11.14 1.34
C ASP A 83 1.66 -10.49 2.44
N LEU A 84 0.55 -9.86 2.04
CA LEU A 84 -0.39 -9.28 3.00
C LEU A 84 -1.04 -10.35 3.88
N THR A 85 -1.41 -11.50 3.30
CA THR A 85 -1.97 -12.63 4.05
C THR A 85 -0.99 -13.11 5.12
N LEU A 86 0.28 -13.30 4.77
CA LEU A 86 1.31 -13.73 5.71
C LEU A 86 1.55 -12.69 6.81
N ALA A 87 1.61 -11.41 6.44
CA ALA A 87 1.80 -10.33 7.40
C ALA A 87 0.59 -10.22 8.36
N LEU A 88 -0.63 -10.30 7.84
CA LEU A 88 -1.86 -10.26 8.63
C LEU A 88 -2.00 -11.47 9.55
N ALA A 89 -1.61 -12.67 9.11
CA ALA A 89 -1.56 -13.85 9.96
C ALA A 89 -0.60 -13.64 11.15
N HIS A 90 0.54 -12.96 10.91
CA HIS A 90 1.46 -12.60 11.98
C HIS A 90 0.84 -11.56 12.94
N VAL A 91 0.11 -10.57 12.43
CA VAL A 91 -0.59 -9.57 13.27
C VAL A 91 -1.66 -10.24 14.12
N THR A 92 -2.54 -11.03 13.53
CA THR A 92 -3.66 -11.68 14.25
C THR A 92 -3.17 -12.67 15.30
N HIS A 93 -2.04 -13.35 15.04
CA HIS A 93 -1.42 -14.23 16.04
C HIS A 93 -0.93 -13.44 17.27
N ASN A 94 -0.29 -12.29 17.07
CA ASN A 94 0.29 -11.49 18.16
C ASN A 94 -0.76 -10.61 18.88
N TYR A 95 -1.88 -10.29 18.22
CA TYR A 95 -2.97 -9.47 18.74
C TYR A 95 -4.28 -10.26 18.83
N LYS A 96 -4.19 -11.53 19.25
CA LYS A 96 -5.33 -12.44 19.34
C LYS A 96 -6.46 -11.84 20.19
N GLY A 97 -7.67 -11.79 19.60
CA GLY A 97 -8.87 -11.24 20.26
C GLY A 97 -8.97 -9.71 20.30
N ILE A 98 -8.00 -9.00 19.71
CA ILE A 98 -8.04 -7.56 19.56
C ILE A 98 -8.64 -7.19 18.20
N PRO A 99 -9.63 -6.26 18.12
CA PRO A 99 -10.18 -5.80 16.86
C PRO A 99 -9.10 -5.29 15.89
N LEU A 100 -9.08 -5.83 14.66
CA LEU A 100 -8.13 -5.47 13.61
C LEU A 100 -8.78 -4.51 12.61
N PHE A 101 -8.05 -3.43 12.28
CA PHE A 101 -8.39 -2.51 11.20
C PHE A 101 -7.24 -2.43 10.20
N LEU A 102 -7.56 -2.22 8.92
CA LEU A 102 -6.56 -2.00 7.88
C LEU A 102 -6.44 -0.51 7.57
N TYR A 103 -5.23 -0.03 7.36
CA TYR A 103 -4.94 1.31 6.88
C TYR A 103 -4.05 1.22 5.65
N GLY A 104 -4.46 1.83 4.54
CA GLY A 104 -3.65 1.87 3.32
C GLY A 104 -3.62 3.24 2.68
N HIS A 105 -2.43 3.65 2.22
CA HIS A 105 -2.25 4.90 1.49
C HIS A 105 -1.87 4.63 0.03
N SER A 106 -2.49 5.35 -0.90
CA SER A 106 -2.17 5.30 -2.34
C SER A 106 -2.21 3.84 -2.86
N MET A 107 -1.08 3.29 -3.29
CA MET A 107 -0.92 1.87 -3.65
C MET A 107 -1.34 0.94 -2.50
N GLY A 108 -0.95 1.25 -1.26
CA GLY A 108 -1.39 0.51 -0.08
C GLY A 108 -2.90 0.51 0.09
N GLY A 109 -3.56 1.62 -0.25
CA GLY A 109 -5.02 1.71 -0.32
C GLY A 109 -5.63 0.75 -1.35
N ASN A 110 -5.06 0.69 -2.56
CA ASN A 110 -5.44 -0.29 -3.58
C ASN A 110 -5.30 -1.73 -3.05
N LEU A 111 -4.14 -2.03 -2.44
CA LEU A 111 -3.84 -3.37 -1.96
C LEU A 111 -4.79 -3.83 -0.85
N ILE A 112 -5.07 -2.99 0.17
CA ILE A 112 -5.99 -3.38 1.25
C ILE A 112 -7.44 -3.53 0.75
N LEU A 113 -7.90 -2.69 -0.18
CA LEU A 113 -9.24 -2.79 -0.75
C LEU A 113 -9.40 -4.09 -1.54
N ASN A 114 -8.43 -4.44 -2.38
CA ASN A 114 -8.43 -5.72 -3.09
C ASN A 114 -8.29 -6.93 -2.17
N TYR A 115 -7.51 -6.79 -1.08
CA TYR A 115 -7.41 -7.84 -0.07
C TYR A 115 -8.78 -8.11 0.58
N LEU A 116 -9.48 -7.08 0.98
CA LEU A 116 -10.80 -7.16 1.61
C LEU A 116 -11.89 -7.70 0.66
N LEU A 117 -11.80 -7.35 -0.63
CA LEU A 117 -12.69 -7.92 -1.66
C LEU A 117 -12.43 -9.41 -1.95
N ARG A 118 -11.28 -9.94 -1.51
CA ARG A 118 -10.94 -11.38 -1.62
C ARG A 118 -11.17 -12.13 -0.31
N ASN A 119 -10.87 -11.50 0.82
CA ASN A 119 -10.82 -12.10 2.15
C ASN A 119 -11.26 -11.06 3.19
N ALA A 120 -12.57 -10.88 3.36
CA ALA A 120 -13.10 -9.93 4.36
C ALA A 120 -12.92 -10.41 5.80
N ASP A 121 -12.55 -11.69 6.02
CA ASP A 121 -12.50 -12.29 7.34
C ASP A 121 -11.44 -11.66 8.25
N GLY A 122 -11.86 -11.29 9.46
CA GLY A 122 -10.99 -10.84 10.54
C GLY A 122 -10.74 -9.34 10.62
N ALA A 123 -11.03 -8.55 9.60
CA ALA A 123 -10.97 -7.09 9.67
C ALA A 123 -12.33 -6.49 10.08
N MET A 124 -12.29 -5.58 11.07
CA MET A 124 -13.49 -4.88 11.56
C MET A 124 -13.83 -3.61 10.76
N GLY A 125 -12.91 -3.17 9.91
CA GLY A 125 -13.05 -2.01 9.05
C GLY A 125 -11.72 -1.60 8.41
N ALA A 126 -11.78 -0.62 7.52
CA ALA A 126 -10.58 -0.12 6.84
C ALA A 126 -10.59 1.40 6.67
N ILE A 127 -9.39 1.96 6.51
CA ILE A 127 -9.14 3.35 6.16
C ILE A 127 -8.27 3.34 4.89
N ALA A 128 -8.74 3.95 3.81
CA ALA A 128 -7.95 4.13 2.60
C ALA A 128 -7.80 5.62 2.27
N THR A 129 -6.55 6.08 2.22
CA THR A 129 -6.24 7.50 1.96
C THR A 129 -5.59 7.64 0.58
N GLY A 130 -6.18 8.47 -0.30
CA GLY A 130 -5.73 8.67 -1.68
C GLY A 130 -5.54 7.34 -2.44
N PRO A 131 -6.46 6.35 -2.35
CA PRO A 131 -6.20 5.02 -2.88
C PRO A 131 -5.97 5.06 -4.40
N TYR A 132 -4.93 4.36 -4.87
CA TYR A 132 -4.66 4.23 -6.30
C TYR A 132 -5.66 3.26 -6.95
N LEU A 133 -6.87 3.74 -7.20
CA LEU A 133 -7.92 3.00 -7.91
C LEU A 133 -7.89 3.32 -9.41
N ARG A 134 -7.58 4.58 -9.75
CA ARG A 134 -7.41 5.08 -11.11
C ARG A 134 -6.37 6.20 -11.11
N LEU A 135 -5.65 6.37 -12.22
CA LEU A 135 -4.76 7.53 -12.40
C LEU A 135 -5.54 8.83 -12.43
N GLY A 136 -4.93 9.92 -11.95
CA GLY A 136 -5.45 11.28 -12.05
C GLY A 136 -5.30 11.89 -13.46
N PHE A 137 -4.69 11.15 -14.39
CA PHE A 137 -4.47 11.52 -15.80
C PHE A 137 -4.58 10.31 -16.72
N ASP A 138 -4.86 10.55 -18.00
CA ASP A 138 -4.91 9.49 -19.00
C ASP A 138 -3.54 9.28 -19.65
N PRO A 139 -2.87 8.14 -19.39
CA PRO A 139 -1.62 7.85 -20.05
C PRO A 139 -1.84 7.60 -21.54
N PRO A 140 -0.93 8.05 -22.43
CA PRO A 140 -1.03 7.78 -23.86
C PRO A 140 -1.17 6.28 -24.14
N ARG A 141 -2.15 5.89 -24.98
CA ARG A 141 -2.48 4.48 -25.26
C ARG A 141 -1.28 3.66 -25.73
N TRP A 142 -0.39 4.28 -26.52
CA TRP A 142 0.83 3.61 -26.98
C TRP A 142 1.81 3.28 -25.82
N LYS A 143 1.90 4.13 -24.78
CA LYS A 143 2.71 3.84 -23.58
C LYS A 143 2.14 2.65 -22.80
N VAL A 144 0.82 2.58 -22.67
CA VAL A 144 0.15 1.45 -22.01
C VAL A 144 0.37 0.15 -22.79
N LEU A 145 0.30 0.21 -24.13
CA LEU A 145 0.59 -0.95 -24.99
C LEU A 145 2.03 -1.41 -24.84
N LEU A 146 3.00 -0.49 -24.87
CA LEU A 146 4.41 -0.80 -24.64
C LEU A 146 4.65 -1.39 -23.24
N ALA A 147 4.00 -0.85 -22.21
CA ALA A 147 4.09 -1.39 -20.86
C ALA A 147 3.58 -2.83 -20.79
N ARG A 148 2.44 -3.15 -21.46
CA ARG A 148 1.93 -4.52 -21.55
C ARG A 148 2.89 -5.47 -22.27
N LEU A 149 3.48 -5.05 -23.38
CA LEU A 149 4.48 -5.85 -24.10
C LEU A 149 5.72 -6.08 -23.25
N SER A 150 6.24 -5.02 -22.61
CA SER A 150 7.40 -5.12 -21.71
C SER A 150 7.11 -6.00 -20.50
N ALA A 151 5.91 -5.94 -19.93
CA ALA A 151 5.51 -6.79 -18.81
C ALA A 151 5.53 -8.29 -19.16
N ASN A 152 5.26 -8.63 -20.43
CA ASN A 152 5.28 -10.02 -20.90
C ASN A 152 6.69 -10.51 -21.28
N ILE A 153 7.55 -9.63 -21.82
CA ILE A 153 8.88 -10.02 -22.35
C ILE A 153 9.96 -9.86 -21.27
N TYR A 154 9.95 -8.74 -20.56
CA TYR A 154 10.92 -8.39 -19.51
C TYR A 154 10.21 -7.82 -18.28
N PRO A 155 9.46 -8.65 -17.52
CA PRO A 155 8.62 -8.19 -16.39
C PRO A 155 9.41 -7.47 -15.30
N SER A 156 10.69 -7.79 -15.15
CA SER A 156 11.60 -7.19 -14.16
C SER A 156 12.33 -5.93 -14.65
N LEU A 157 12.12 -5.50 -15.91
CA LEU A 157 12.73 -4.28 -16.43
C LEU A 157 12.21 -3.05 -15.66
N SER A 158 13.10 -2.46 -14.87
CA SER A 158 12.78 -1.33 -14.00
C SER A 158 13.12 0.00 -14.67
N GLN A 159 12.24 0.96 -14.54
CA GLN A 159 12.42 2.34 -15.03
C GLN A 159 11.99 3.35 -13.95
N PRO A 160 12.42 4.61 -14.05
CA PRO A 160 11.89 5.67 -13.20
C PRO A 160 10.37 5.81 -13.39
N THR A 161 9.65 6.07 -12.29
CA THR A 161 8.18 6.26 -12.34
C THR A 161 7.76 7.50 -13.12
N GLY A 162 8.65 8.51 -13.18
CA GLY A 162 8.34 9.81 -13.78
C GLY A 162 7.30 10.62 -12.97
N LEU A 163 7.04 10.24 -11.72
CA LEU A 163 6.12 10.98 -10.86
C LEU A 163 6.71 12.34 -10.49
N GLU A 164 5.93 13.39 -10.69
CA GLU A 164 6.29 14.73 -10.25
C GLU A 164 6.25 14.80 -8.72
N ARG A 165 7.42 14.94 -8.09
CA ARG A 165 7.54 14.95 -6.62
C ARG A 165 6.73 16.07 -5.98
N ILE A 166 6.61 17.23 -6.65
CA ILE A 166 5.79 18.35 -6.19
C ILE A 166 4.29 18.03 -6.12
N ALA A 167 3.84 16.97 -6.80
CA ALA A 167 2.45 16.51 -6.74
C ALA A 167 2.16 15.59 -5.53
N LEU A 168 3.21 15.18 -4.77
CA LEU A 168 3.06 14.29 -3.62
C LEU A 168 2.51 15.01 -2.37
N ALA A 169 2.85 16.29 -2.18
CA ALA A 169 2.42 17.04 -1.01
C ALA A 169 2.42 18.54 -1.29
N ARG A 170 1.61 19.30 -0.53
CA ARG A 170 1.64 20.77 -0.56
C ARG A 170 2.78 21.36 0.27
N SER A 171 3.25 20.63 1.28
CA SER A 171 4.34 21.06 2.16
C SER A 171 5.69 20.81 1.50
N SER A 172 6.47 21.86 1.29
CA SER A 172 7.85 21.76 0.80
C SER A 172 8.75 20.98 1.74
N GLN A 173 8.50 21.02 3.06
CA GLN A 173 9.22 20.23 4.04
C GLN A 173 9.01 18.73 3.80
N ILE A 174 7.76 18.28 3.60
CA ILE A 174 7.42 16.87 3.32
C ILE A 174 8.08 16.41 2.01
N ILE A 175 8.09 17.27 0.98
CA ILE A 175 8.76 16.97 -0.30
C ILE A 175 10.27 16.80 -0.07
N HIS A 176 10.90 17.72 0.67
CA HIS A 176 12.32 17.65 0.98
C HIS A 176 12.70 16.41 1.78
N GLU A 177 11.90 16.05 2.80
CA GLU A 177 12.08 14.82 3.58
C GLU A 177 11.96 13.57 2.68
N TYR A 178 11.00 13.54 1.75
CA TYR A 178 10.84 12.46 0.77
C TYR A 178 12.05 12.32 -0.15
N GLU A 179 12.58 13.44 -0.66
CA GLU A 179 13.71 13.46 -1.60
C GLU A 179 15.04 13.02 -0.97
N ASN A 180 15.21 13.27 0.33
CA ASN A 180 16.44 12.95 1.06
C ASN A 180 16.37 11.63 1.84
N ASP A 181 15.27 10.90 1.75
CA ASP A 181 15.12 9.62 2.41
C ASP A 181 15.78 8.49 1.58
N PRO A 182 16.85 7.84 2.09
CA PRO A 182 17.58 6.81 1.34
C PRO A 182 16.77 5.52 1.11
N LEU A 183 15.66 5.33 1.80
CA LEU A 183 14.77 4.17 1.64
C LEU A 183 13.66 4.42 0.61
N VAL A 184 13.48 5.67 0.20
CA VAL A 184 12.56 6.06 -0.88
C VAL A 184 13.21 5.78 -2.24
N HIS A 185 12.41 5.33 -3.21
CA HIS A 185 12.87 5.10 -4.58
C HIS A 185 11.80 5.52 -5.60
N ASP A 186 12.25 5.86 -6.79
CA ASP A 186 11.41 6.23 -7.94
C ASP A 186 11.30 5.12 -9.00
N ARG A 187 11.58 3.87 -8.63
CA ARG A 187 11.65 2.74 -9.56
C ARG A 187 10.32 2.01 -9.64
N MET A 188 9.92 1.63 -10.88
CA MET A 188 8.75 0.79 -11.13
C MET A 188 9.00 -0.07 -12.38
N THR A 189 8.57 -1.34 -12.34
CA THR A 189 8.56 -2.19 -13.52
C THR A 189 7.23 -2.07 -14.28
N ALA A 190 7.24 -2.38 -15.56
CA ALA A 190 6.02 -2.40 -16.37
C ALA A 190 5.00 -3.42 -15.83
N SER A 191 5.47 -4.58 -15.36
CA SER A 191 4.63 -5.59 -14.70
C SER A 191 3.94 -5.00 -13.48
N PHE A 192 4.67 -4.27 -12.61
CA PHE A 192 4.08 -3.62 -11.44
C PHE A 192 2.96 -2.65 -11.84
N PHE A 193 3.25 -1.73 -12.77
CA PHE A 193 2.27 -0.74 -13.24
C PHE A 193 0.98 -1.39 -13.75
N ILE A 194 1.09 -2.36 -14.65
CA ILE A 194 -0.08 -3.02 -15.25
C ILE A 194 -0.90 -3.76 -14.18
N ASN A 195 -0.24 -4.50 -13.29
CA ASN A 195 -0.93 -5.26 -12.24
C ASN A 195 -1.69 -4.35 -11.26
N ILE A 196 -1.04 -3.29 -10.76
CA ILE A 196 -1.68 -2.40 -9.77
C ILE A 196 -2.79 -1.55 -10.41
N HIS A 197 -2.60 -1.11 -11.66
CA HIS A 197 -3.63 -0.39 -12.40
C HIS A 197 -4.87 -1.25 -12.65
N GLN A 198 -4.69 -2.48 -13.11
CA GLN A 198 -5.80 -3.42 -13.34
C GLN A 198 -6.51 -3.76 -12.02
N ALA A 199 -5.75 -3.93 -10.94
CA ALA A 199 -6.32 -4.17 -9.62
C ALA A 199 -7.21 -3.02 -9.14
N GLY A 200 -6.81 -1.76 -9.38
CA GLY A 200 -7.63 -0.60 -9.05
C GLY A 200 -8.96 -0.59 -9.80
N MET A 201 -8.92 -0.82 -11.11
CA MET A 201 -10.14 -0.90 -11.94
C MET A 201 -11.04 -2.07 -11.53
N ASN A 202 -10.47 -3.22 -11.21
CA ASN A 202 -11.21 -4.38 -10.70
C ASN A 202 -11.86 -4.08 -9.34
N ALA A 203 -11.15 -3.37 -8.45
CA ALA A 203 -11.70 -2.97 -7.16
C ALA A 203 -12.94 -2.07 -7.33
N ILE A 204 -12.87 -1.05 -8.20
CA ILE A 204 -14.03 -0.20 -8.51
C ILE A 204 -15.22 -1.06 -9.01
N ALA A 205 -14.98 -1.95 -9.95
CA ALA A 205 -16.03 -2.81 -10.52
C ALA A 205 -16.71 -3.73 -9.47
N ARG A 206 -15.99 -4.06 -8.41
CA ARG A 206 -16.43 -4.94 -7.33
C ARG A 206 -16.77 -4.22 -6.02
N SER A 207 -16.82 -2.89 -6.01
CA SER A 207 -16.97 -2.10 -4.78
C SER A 207 -18.20 -2.50 -3.94
N LYS A 208 -19.30 -2.89 -4.59
CA LYS A 208 -20.53 -3.34 -3.95
C LYS A 208 -20.43 -4.66 -3.18
N GLU A 209 -19.33 -5.42 -3.38
CA GLU A 209 -19.05 -6.66 -2.67
C GLU A 209 -18.38 -6.40 -1.29
N LEU A 210 -17.97 -5.15 -1.02
CA LEU A 210 -17.34 -4.80 0.25
C LEU A 210 -18.39 -4.57 1.33
N GLU A 211 -18.43 -5.45 2.32
CA GLU A 211 -19.46 -5.46 3.39
C GLU A 211 -18.98 -4.86 4.73
N ILE A 212 -17.69 -4.46 4.83
CA ILE A 212 -17.15 -3.93 6.08
C ILE A 212 -17.15 -2.39 6.10
N PRO A 213 -17.18 -1.76 7.29
CA PRO A 213 -17.03 -0.31 7.42
C PRO A 213 -15.75 0.19 6.77
N LEU A 214 -15.89 1.19 5.89
CA LEU A 214 -14.77 1.78 5.16
C LEU A 214 -14.77 3.30 5.29
N LEU A 215 -13.62 3.89 5.69
CA LEU A 215 -13.36 5.30 5.60
C LEU A 215 -12.49 5.57 4.37
N LEU A 216 -13.05 6.28 3.40
CA LEU A 216 -12.32 6.76 2.22
C LEU A 216 -11.98 8.24 2.37
N MET A 217 -10.72 8.59 2.15
CA MET A 217 -10.23 9.96 2.18
C MET A 217 -9.40 10.24 0.93
N HIS A 218 -9.65 11.36 0.24
CA HIS A 218 -8.90 11.74 -0.95
C HIS A 218 -8.73 13.25 -1.03
N GLY A 219 -7.55 13.71 -1.43
CA GLY A 219 -7.30 15.12 -1.69
C GLY A 219 -8.01 15.56 -2.97
N SER A 220 -8.82 16.62 -2.91
CA SER A 220 -9.58 17.10 -4.07
C SER A 220 -8.70 17.60 -5.24
N GLU A 221 -7.42 17.90 -4.98
CA GLU A 221 -6.45 18.36 -5.98
C GLU A 221 -5.34 17.31 -6.24
N ASP A 222 -5.59 16.05 -5.90
CA ASP A 222 -4.66 14.96 -6.23
C ASP A 222 -4.60 14.77 -7.75
N ARG A 223 -3.41 14.96 -8.31
CA ARG A 223 -3.13 14.82 -9.75
C ARG A 223 -2.51 13.48 -10.11
N LEU A 224 -2.08 12.70 -9.12
CA LEU A 224 -1.45 11.39 -9.30
C LEU A 224 -2.49 10.28 -9.34
N THR A 225 -3.38 10.28 -8.35
CA THR A 225 -4.50 9.33 -8.25
C THR A 225 -5.83 10.08 -8.31
N SER A 226 -6.81 9.48 -8.99
CA SER A 226 -8.08 10.14 -9.29
C SER A 226 -9.01 10.18 -8.07
N PRO A 227 -9.42 11.36 -7.55
CA PRO A 227 -10.49 11.47 -6.57
C PRO A 227 -11.82 10.89 -7.08
N GLU A 228 -12.09 11.01 -8.39
CA GLU A 228 -13.29 10.42 -9.02
C GLU A 228 -13.26 8.90 -8.97
N GLY A 229 -12.05 8.27 -9.09
CA GLY A 229 -11.91 6.82 -8.89
C GLY A 229 -12.32 6.37 -7.48
N THR A 230 -12.05 7.20 -6.46
CA THR A 230 -12.47 6.95 -5.08
C THR A 230 -13.98 7.14 -4.91
N LYS A 231 -14.59 8.13 -5.56
CA LYS A 231 -16.05 8.31 -5.58
C LYS A 231 -16.76 7.15 -6.29
N ASP A 232 -16.19 6.67 -7.41
CA ASP A 232 -16.75 5.52 -8.13
C ASP A 232 -16.69 4.22 -7.33
N PHE A 233 -15.77 4.12 -6.37
CA PHE A 233 -15.68 2.99 -5.44
C PHE A 233 -16.70 3.08 -4.30
N HIS A 234 -17.10 4.27 -3.89
CA HIS A 234 -18.10 4.52 -2.83
C HIS A 234 -19.50 4.16 -3.30
#